data_17322216b53f5d0d3b52e070a7765cb2
#
_entry.id   17322216b53f5d0d3b52e070a7765cb2
#
_cell.length_a   1.000
_cell.length_b   1.000
_cell.length_c   1.000
_cell.angle_alpha   90.00
_cell.angle_beta   90.00
_cell.angle_gamma   90.00
#
_symmetry.space_group_name_H-M   'P 1'
#
loop_
_entity.id
_entity.type
_entity.pdbx_description
1 polymer ?
#
loop_
_entity_poly.entity_id
_entity_poly.type
_entity_poly.pdbx_seq_one_letter_code
_entity_poly.pdbx_strand_id
1 'polypeptide(L)'
;MINLTNSAKTRFKEQLKDRGKGLGIRLGVTKTGCSGYAYKIDFADEWKAEDFLSIHDDVYVWVTKDAYKYLDGMTVDYVKQGLNEKFEFINPNESGRCGCGESFTV
;
A
#
# COMPACT_ATOMS: atom_id res chain seq x y z
N MET A 1 -6.71 8.48 6.02
CA MET A 1 -5.81 7.61 6.78
C MET A 1 -5.85 6.20 6.21
N ILE A 2 -4.71 5.56 6.13
CA ILE A 2 -4.61 4.18 5.62
C ILE A 2 -4.88 3.21 6.75
N ASN A 3 -5.57 2.12 6.44
CA ASN A 3 -5.84 1.04 7.39
C ASN A 3 -5.11 -0.22 6.94
N LEU A 4 -4.58 -0.98 7.90
CA LEU A 4 -3.97 -2.28 7.64
C LEU A 4 -4.72 -3.36 8.42
N THR A 5 -5.03 -4.47 7.75
CA THR A 5 -5.56 -5.63 8.47
C THR A 5 -4.43 -6.30 9.26
N ASN A 6 -4.77 -7.15 10.21
CA ASN A 6 -3.76 -7.87 11.00
C ASN A 6 -2.88 -8.73 10.09
N SER A 7 -3.45 -9.36 9.07
CA SER A 7 -2.70 -10.16 8.10
C SER A 7 -1.68 -9.29 7.34
N ALA A 8 -2.08 -8.10 6.91
CA ALA A 8 -1.19 -7.19 6.21
C ALA A 8 -0.06 -6.70 7.12
N LYS A 9 -0.38 -6.34 8.36
CA LYS A 9 0.63 -5.92 9.34
C LYS A 9 1.66 -7.01 9.59
N THR A 10 1.21 -8.23 9.79
CA THR A 10 2.08 -9.38 10.02
C THR A 10 3.00 -9.61 8.83
N ARG A 11 2.46 -9.56 7.63
CA ARG A 11 3.26 -9.78 6.42
C ARG A 11 4.31 -8.67 6.21
N PHE A 12 3.96 -7.43 6.47
CA PHE A 12 4.93 -6.33 6.38
C PHE A 12 6.06 -6.50 7.40
N LYS A 13 5.71 -6.91 8.64
CA LYS A 13 6.73 -7.18 9.66
C LYS A 13 7.67 -8.30 9.23
N GLU A 14 7.14 -9.37 8.67
CA GLU A 14 7.95 -10.49 8.17
C GLU A 14 8.89 -10.03 7.06
N GLN A 15 8.39 -9.26 6.10
CA GLN A 15 9.20 -8.76 4.99
C GLN A 15 10.30 -7.83 5.46
N LEU A 16 10.02 -6.95 6.40
CA LEU A 16 11.02 -6.03 6.95
C LEU A 16 12.09 -6.79 7.73
N LYS A 17 11.69 -7.82 8.48
CA LYS A 17 12.61 -8.67 9.21
C LYS A 17 13.53 -9.45 8.26
N ASP A 18 12.97 -10.03 7.22
CA ASP A 18 13.73 -10.80 6.22
C ASP A 18 14.71 -9.91 5.48
N ARG A 19 14.32 -8.67 5.22
CA ARG A 19 15.16 -7.69 4.57
C ARG A 19 16.32 -7.22 5.46
N GLY A 20 16.10 -7.25 6.77
CA GLY A 20 17.13 -6.86 7.76
C GLY A 20 17.40 -5.37 7.87
N LYS A 21 16.67 -4.54 7.15
CA LYS A 21 16.80 -3.08 7.18
C LYS A 21 15.51 -2.42 6.72
N GLY A 22 15.41 -1.11 6.94
CA GLY A 22 14.28 -0.31 6.52
C GLY A 22 13.48 0.22 7.70
N LEU A 23 12.86 1.38 7.52
CA LEU A 23 12.04 2.02 8.55
C LEU A 23 10.60 1.52 8.50
N GLY A 24 10.12 1.12 7.33
CA GLY A 24 8.75 0.69 7.15
C GLY A 24 8.41 0.54 5.67
N ILE A 25 7.16 0.82 5.36
CA ILE A 25 6.59 0.64 4.02
C ILE A 25 6.19 2.01 3.46
N ARG A 26 6.43 2.22 2.18
CA ARG A 26 5.97 3.42 1.46
C ARG A 26 4.94 3.02 0.42
N LEU A 27 3.77 3.62 0.49
CA LEU A 27 2.69 3.42 -0.46
C LEU A 27 2.59 4.61 -1.41
N GLY A 28 2.36 4.33 -2.68
CA GLY A 28 2.18 5.35 -3.68
C GLY A 28 1.31 4.85 -4.81
N VAL A 29 1.19 5.66 -5.85
CA VAL A 29 0.49 5.29 -7.08
C VAL A 29 1.36 5.68 -8.26
N THR A 30 1.23 4.91 -9.35
CA THR A 30 1.85 5.25 -10.64
C THR A 30 0.75 5.32 -11.68
N LYS A 31 0.95 6.14 -12.70
CA LYS A 31 0.02 6.20 -13.82
C LYS A 31 0.20 4.97 -14.70
N THR A 32 -0.93 4.46 -15.20
CA THR A 32 -0.93 3.32 -16.13
C THR A 32 -1.36 3.78 -17.51
N GLY A 33 -1.13 2.94 -18.51
CA GLY A 33 -1.56 3.21 -19.89
C GLY A 33 -3.08 3.23 -20.08
N CYS A 34 -3.85 2.82 -19.09
CA CYS A 34 -5.32 2.78 -19.14
C CYS A 34 -5.97 4.05 -18.61
N SER A 35 -5.24 5.15 -18.52
CA SER A 35 -5.71 6.40 -17.92
C SER A 35 -6.09 6.28 -16.44
N GLY A 36 -5.55 5.26 -15.77
CA GLY A 36 -5.77 5.01 -14.35
C GLY A 36 -4.48 5.03 -13.57
N TYR A 37 -4.54 4.45 -12.39
CA TYR A 37 -3.41 4.39 -11.46
C TYR A 37 -3.22 2.96 -10.97
N ALA A 38 -1.97 2.58 -10.72
CA ALA A 38 -1.65 1.31 -10.08
C ALA A 38 -1.07 1.59 -8.70
N TYR A 39 -1.36 0.71 -7.76
CA TYR A 39 -0.80 0.80 -6.42
C TYR A 39 0.66 0.40 -6.44
N LYS A 40 1.47 1.12 -5.68
CA LYS A 40 2.89 0.85 -5.58
C LYS A 40 3.27 0.67 -4.11
N ILE A 41 3.94 -0.45 -3.81
CA ILE A 41 4.44 -0.74 -2.47
C ILE A 41 5.96 -0.85 -2.54
N ASP A 42 6.65 -0.02 -1.75
CA ASP A 42 8.11 -0.07 -1.63
C ASP A 42 8.49 -0.11 -0.16
N PHE A 43 9.71 -0.51 0.11
CA PHE A 43 10.29 -0.39 1.44
C PHE A 43 10.81 1.04 1.63
N ALA A 44 10.56 1.60 2.81
CA ALA A 44 11.05 2.92 3.17
C ALA A 44 12.32 2.78 3.99
N ASP A 45 13.44 3.21 3.44
CA ASP A 45 14.74 3.21 4.14
C ASP A 45 15.02 4.53 4.82
N GLU A 46 14.30 5.59 4.43
CA GLU A 46 14.45 6.91 5.01
C GLU A 46 13.09 7.58 5.13
N TRP A 47 13.00 8.55 6.03
CA TRP A 47 11.80 9.33 6.25
C TRP A 47 11.88 10.62 5.44
N LYS A 48 10.87 10.85 4.61
CA LYS A 48 10.71 12.11 3.88
C LYS A 48 9.65 12.93 4.57
N ALA A 49 9.97 14.18 4.88
CA ALA A 49 9.08 15.05 5.65
C ALA A 49 7.75 15.34 4.95
N GLU A 50 7.72 15.26 3.63
CA GLU A 50 6.52 15.49 2.82
C GLU A 50 5.56 14.31 2.76
N ASP A 51 6.01 13.12 3.16
CA ASP A 51 5.17 11.93 3.18
C ASP A 51 4.28 11.94 4.43
N PHE A 52 3.10 11.36 4.29
CA PHE A 52 2.18 11.20 5.42
C PHE A 52 2.46 9.89 6.12
N LEU A 53 2.76 9.97 7.40
CA LEU A 53 3.05 8.80 8.23
C LEU A 53 1.80 8.27 8.90
N SER A 54 1.61 6.96 8.80
CA SER A 54 0.57 6.23 9.52
C SER A 54 1.25 5.12 10.31
N ILE A 55 0.96 5.01 11.60
CA ILE A 55 1.59 4.02 12.48
C ILE A 55 0.57 2.95 12.81
N HIS A 56 0.92 1.69 12.54
CA HIS A 56 0.06 0.53 12.77
C HIS A 56 0.83 -0.47 13.62
N ASP A 57 0.64 -0.40 14.95
CA ASP A 57 1.43 -1.14 15.93
C ASP A 57 2.92 -0.84 15.72
N ASP A 58 3.72 -1.83 15.31
CA ASP A 58 5.15 -1.63 15.05
C ASP A 58 5.46 -1.34 13.58
N VAL A 59 4.45 -1.21 12.74
CA VAL A 59 4.62 -0.98 11.31
C VAL A 59 4.39 0.48 10.98
N TYR A 60 5.41 1.13 10.42
CA TYR A 60 5.31 2.50 9.92
C TYR A 60 4.98 2.45 8.44
N VAL A 61 3.96 3.18 8.03
CA VAL A 61 3.54 3.28 6.63
C VAL A 61 3.55 4.74 6.24
N TRP A 62 4.36 5.04 5.22
CA TRP A 62 4.40 6.38 4.62
C TRP A 62 3.60 6.36 3.33
N VAL A 63 2.76 7.36 3.14
CA VAL A 63 2.02 7.57 1.90
C VAL A 63 2.58 8.81 1.25
N THR A 64 2.99 8.71 -0.02
CA THR A 64 3.54 9.85 -0.73
C THR A 64 2.50 10.97 -0.83
N LYS A 65 2.97 12.22 -0.84
CA LYS A 65 2.09 13.38 -0.90
C LYS A 65 1.17 13.34 -2.12
N ASP A 66 1.72 12.96 -3.27
CA ASP A 66 0.96 12.91 -4.50
C ASP A 66 -0.13 11.83 -4.50
N ALA A 67 0.11 10.73 -3.79
CA ALA A 67 -0.80 9.62 -3.72
C ALA A 67 -1.86 9.76 -2.62
N TYR A 68 -1.61 10.57 -1.62
CA TYR A 68 -2.46 10.63 -0.42
C TYR A 68 -3.94 10.86 -0.74
N LYS A 69 -4.24 11.78 -1.64
CA LYS A 69 -5.63 12.10 -1.99
C LYS A 69 -6.37 10.94 -2.65
N TYR A 70 -5.62 10.01 -3.27
CA TYR A 70 -6.20 8.83 -3.91
C TYR A 70 -6.31 7.65 -2.94
N LEU A 71 -5.46 7.62 -1.91
CA LEU A 71 -5.34 6.48 -1.01
C LEU A 71 -5.95 6.69 0.37
N ASP A 72 -6.39 7.90 0.68
CA ASP A 72 -6.97 8.21 1.99
C ASP A 72 -8.20 7.33 2.25
N GLY A 73 -8.21 6.65 3.39
CA GLY A 73 -9.29 5.74 3.75
C GLY A 73 -9.14 4.33 3.22
N MET A 74 -8.07 4.05 2.45
CA MET A 74 -7.82 2.72 1.90
C MET A 74 -7.47 1.72 2.99
N THR A 75 -7.88 0.48 2.80
CA THR A 75 -7.47 -0.64 3.63
C THR A 75 -6.56 -1.56 2.82
N VAL A 76 -5.44 -1.95 3.39
CA VAL A 76 -4.53 -2.92 2.79
C VAL A 76 -4.71 -4.23 3.54
N ASP A 77 -5.00 -5.30 2.79
CA ASP A 77 -5.16 -6.64 3.33
C ASP A 77 -4.14 -7.56 2.66
N TYR A 78 -3.83 -8.67 3.32
CA TYR A 78 -2.98 -9.69 2.74
C TYR A 78 -3.76 -11.00 2.73
N VAL A 79 -4.03 -11.51 1.53
CA VAL A 79 -4.88 -12.68 1.34
C VAL A 79 -4.10 -13.85 0.77
N LYS A 80 -4.46 -15.04 1.20
CA LYS A 80 -3.92 -16.29 0.71
C LYS A 80 -5.06 -17.08 0.08
N GLN A 81 -4.90 -17.44 -1.20
CA GLN A 81 -5.87 -18.25 -1.92
C GLN A 81 -5.14 -19.44 -2.52
N GLY A 82 -5.23 -20.58 -1.87
CA GLY A 82 -4.48 -21.76 -2.29
C GLY A 82 -2.97 -21.50 -2.22
N LEU A 83 -2.30 -21.60 -3.36
CA LEU A 83 -0.86 -21.35 -3.45
C LEU A 83 -0.54 -19.87 -3.72
N ASN A 84 -1.55 -19.03 -3.95
CA ASN A 84 -1.37 -17.62 -4.27
C ASN A 84 -1.49 -16.76 -3.02
N GLU A 85 -0.57 -15.83 -2.88
CA GLU A 85 -0.54 -14.85 -1.80
C GLU A 85 -0.38 -13.47 -2.41
N LYS A 86 -1.20 -12.51 -1.99
CA LYS A 86 -1.12 -11.15 -2.52
C LYS A 86 -1.67 -10.13 -1.53
N PHE A 87 -1.23 -8.88 -1.68
CA PHE A 87 -1.86 -7.76 -1.00
C PHE A 87 -3.10 -7.35 -1.78
N GLU A 88 -4.16 -7.10 -1.06
CA GLU A 88 -5.40 -6.61 -1.63
C GLU A 88 -5.65 -5.19 -1.13
N PHE A 89 -5.97 -4.29 -2.06
CA PHE A 89 -6.20 -2.89 -1.77
C PHE A 89 -7.67 -2.57 -1.89
N ILE A 90 -8.29 -2.16 -0.79
CA ILE A 90 -9.69 -1.80 -0.74
C ILE A 90 -9.76 -0.29 -0.59
N ASN A 91 -10.02 0.40 -1.69
CA ASN A 91 -9.97 1.85 -1.75
C ASN A 91 -11.34 2.44 -2.05
N PRO A 92 -11.96 3.17 -1.10
CA PRO A 92 -13.28 3.76 -1.32
C PRO A 92 -13.26 4.89 -2.36
N ASN A 93 -12.08 5.41 -2.71
CA ASN A 93 -11.95 6.47 -3.71
C ASN A 93 -11.92 5.96 -5.15
N GLU A 94 -11.88 4.64 -5.35
CA GLU A 94 -11.91 4.08 -6.69
C GLU A 94 -13.28 4.27 -7.33
N SER A 95 -13.29 4.74 -8.59
CA SER A 95 -14.51 4.78 -9.39
C SER A 95 -14.59 3.59 -10.35
N GLY A 96 -13.51 2.86 -10.52
CA GLY A 96 -13.47 1.65 -11.34
C GLY A 96 -12.10 1.00 -11.33
N ARG A 97 -12.03 -0.21 -11.90
CA ARG A 97 -10.78 -0.95 -12.05
C ARG A 97 -10.63 -1.46 -13.46
N CYS A 98 -9.39 -1.53 -13.95
CA CYS A 98 -9.11 -2.25 -15.19
C CYS A 98 -9.38 -3.74 -15.00
N GLY A 99 -9.60 -4.46 -16.10
CA GLY A 99 -9.90 -5.88 -16.06
C GLY A 99 -8.85 -6.75 -15.39
N CYS A 100 -7.60 -6.30 -15.31
CA CYS A 100 -6.53 -7.01 -14.63
C CYS A 100 -6.57 -6.86 -13.10
N GLY A 101 -7.35 -5.91 -12.56
CA GLY A 101 -7.45 -5.66 -11.13
C GLY A 101 -6.27 -4.93 -10.53
N GLU A 102 -5.24 -4.61 -11.32
CA GLU A 102 -4.04 -3.92 -10.84
C GLU A 102 -4.11 -2.40 -10.97
N SER A 103 -5.02 -1.91 -11.81
CA SER A 103 -5.20 -0.49 -12.06
C SER A 103 -6.59 -0.05 -11.62
N PHE A 104 -6.69 1.19 -11.23
CA PHE A 104 -7.96 1.78 -10.81
C PHE A 104 -8.09 3.20 -11.33
N THR A 105 -9.33 3.70 -11.36
CA THR A 105 -9.62 5.11 -11.67
C THR A 105 -10.29 5.76 -10.46
N VAL A 106 -10.17 7.06 -10.39
CA VAL A 106 -10.74 7.85 -9.29
C VAL A 106 -11.67 8.94 -9.81
#